data_c09b8436b2bf2a12918f1c6c93068434
#
_entry.id   c09b8436b2bf2a12918f1c6c93068434
#
_cell.length_a   1.000
_cell.length_b   1.000
_cell.length_c   1.000
_cell.angle_alpha   90.00
_cell.angle_beta   90.00
_cell.angle_gamma   90.00
#
_symmetry.space_group_name_H-M   'P 1'
#
loop_
_entity.id
_entity.type
_entity.pdbx_description
1 polymer ?
#
loop_
_entity_poly.entity_id
_entity_poly.type
_entity_poly.pdbx_seq_one_letter_code
_entity_poly.pdbx_strand_id
1 'polypeptide(L)'
;MKIGIVGLPNVGKSTLFNAITNAGAECANYPFATIEPNVGVVTVPDERLDKLNEMYEPARLIPTAFEFTDIAGLVKGASQGEGLGNKFLSHIRETDSIAQVVRCFEDPNVVHVDGSIDPVRDIDTINLELILADIETIDKRLDRAKKNLKADKKYQAEIDVLEKLKTALEAGQTARMVDLTEEENELIKDAFLLTIKPTSYIANVSEEQLADADNDPNVMKVKEIAKKEGAEVIPLCVKIEEELASIDDSEKADMLEMLGLSESGLDKVIRSSYDLLGLMSFLTAGEPEVRAWTIKKGTKAPQAAGKIHSDIERGFIRAEIVSYDDLMREGSMNAAKEKGLLRSEGKDYIMQDGDIVLFRFNV
;
A
#
# COMPACT_ATOMS: atom_id res chain seq x y z
N MET A 1 -5.78 7.10 0.89
CA MET A 1 -5.49 5.67 1.01
C MET A 1 -4.59 5.48 2.18
N LYS A 2 -4.88 4.49 3.02
CA LYS A 2 -4.22 4.31 4.31
C LYS A 2 -3.64 2.90 4.42
N ILE A 3 -2.37 2.81 4.82
CA ILE A 3 -1.68 1.55 5.10
C ILE A 3 -1.48 1.46 6.60
N GLY A 4 -1.94 0.37 7.20
CA GLY A 4 -1.74 0.12 8.62
C GLY A 4 -0.41 -0.58 8.87
N ILE A 5 0.48 0.04 9.65
CA ILE A 5 1.69 -0.63 10.13
C ILE A 5 1.31 -1.43 11.37
N VAL A 6 1.46 -2.74 11.30
CA VAL A 6 1.17 -3.66 12.41
C VAL A 6 2.41 -4.48 12.78
N GLY A 7 2.44 -5.00 13.99
CA GLY A 7 3.53 -5.85 14.47
C GLY A 7 3.43 -6.05 15.97
N LEU A 8 4.10 -7.08 16.46
CA LEU A 8 4.26 -7.33 17.89
C LEU A 8 5.07 -6.21 18.56
N PRO A 9 5.05 -6.09 19.87
CA PRO A 9 5.93 -5.16 20.57
C PRO A 9 7.42 -5.45 20.28
N ASN A 10 8.23 -4.39 20.20
CA ASN A 10 9.69 -4.45 20.02
C ASN A 10 10.19 -5.10 18.71
N VAL A 11 9.39 -5.06 17.65
CA VAL A 11 9.78 -5.54 16.32
C VAL A 11 10.38 -4.44 15.42
N GLY A 12 10.40 -3.17 15.87
CA GLY A 12 10.89 -2.03 15.11
C GLY A 12 9.77 -1.19 14.44
N LYS A 13 8.51 -1.45 14.78
CA LYS A 13 7.34 -0.76 14.20
C LYS A 13 7.39 0.76 14.35
N SER A 14 7.65 1.26 15.57
CA SER A 14 7.70 2.70 15.84
C SER A 14 8.92 3.37 15.17
N THR A 15 10.05 2.66 15.09
CA THR A 15 11.25 3.12 14.37
C THR A 15 10.95 3.27 12.88
N LEU A 16 10.28 2.29 12.28
CA LEU A 16 9.84 2.37 10.89
C LEU A 16 8.88 3.56 10.68
N PHE A 17 7.92 3.74 11.58
CA PHE A 17 6.98 4.85 11.50
C PHE A 17 7.69 6.21 11.62
N ASN A 18 8.71 6.33 12.49
CA ASN A 18 9.54 7.53 12.58
C ASN A 18 10.30 7.79 11.28
N ALA A 19 10.90 6.77 10.67
CA ALA A 19 11.56 6.90 9.37
C ALA A 19 10.59 7.41 8.30
N ILE A 20 9.38 6.86 8.25
CA ILE A 20 8.31 7.29 7.35
C ILE A 20 7.93 8.76 7.60
N THR A 21 7.72 9.15 8.85
CA THR A 21 7.31 10.53 9.19
C THR A 21 8.42 11.54 8.95
N ASN A 22 9.68 11.18 9.18
CA ASN A 22 10.83 12.04 8.91
C ASN A 22 11.01 12.25 7.40
N ALA A 23 10.94 11.18 6.60
CA ALA A 23 10.95 11.27 5.14
C ALA A 23 9.74 12.07 4.58
N GLY A 24 8.60 12.06 5.29
CA GLY A 24 7.40 12.82 4.95
C GLY A 24 7.40 14.28 5.43
N ALA A 25 8.38 14.72 6.23
CA ALA A 25 8.41 16.09 6.75
C ALA A 25 8.50 17.16 5.64
N GLU A 26 9.10 16.82 4.49
CA GLU A 26 9.11 17.68 3.30
C GLU A 26 7.72 17.80 2.63
N CYS A 27 6.81 16.86 2.92
CA CYS A 27 5.44 16.85 2.40
C CYS A 27 4.46 17.76 3.16
N ALA A 28 4.89 18.45 4.24
CA ALA A 28 4.06 19.30 5.10
C ALA A 28 3.38 20.47 4.34
N ASN A 29 3.80 20.76 3.12
CA ASN A 29 3.19 21.75 2.24
C ASN A 29 2.06 21.20 1.33
N TYR A 30 1.65 19.94 1.51
CA TYR A 30 0.54 19.36 0.76
C TYR A 30 -0.81 19.93 1.26
N PRO A 31 -1.72 20.35 0.35
CA PRO A 31 -2.95 21.05 0.72
C PRO A 31 -3.95 20.28 1.59
N PHE A 32 -3.71 18.99 1.87
CA PHE A 32 -4.61 18.09 2.61
C PHE A 32 -3.92 17.31 3.74
N ALA A 33 -2.67 17.63 4.10
CA ALA A 33 -2.00 16.98 5.22
C ALA A 33 -2.59 17.50 6.55
N THR A 34 -3.59 16.82 7.08
CA THR A 34 -3.98 16.97 8.49
C THR A 34 -2.95 16.25 9.34
N ILE A 35 -2.32 16.95 10.27
CA ILE A 35 -1.42 16.36 11.27
C ILE A 35 -2.29 15.62 12.28
N GLU A 36 -2.62 14.36 12.00
CA GLU A 36 -3.22 13.47 12.98
C GLU A 36 -2.11 12.70 13.70
N PRO A 37 -2.18 12.53 15.03
CA PRO A 37 -1.25 11.67 15.75
C PRO A 37 -1.29 10.25 15.16
N ASN A 38 -0.14 9.67 14.90
CA ASN A 38 0.04 8.34 14.33
C ASN A 38 -0.30 8.20 12.82
N VAL A 39 -0.36 9.28 12.05
CA VAL A 39 -0.47 9.27 10.59
C VAL A 39 0.77 9.94 9.99
N GLY A 40 1.48 9.20 9.15
CA GLY A 40 2.60 9.69 8.34
C GLY A 40 2.20 9.77 6.88
N VAL A 41 2.42 10.92 6.24
CA VAL A 41 2.20 11.10 4.79
C VAL A 41 3.54 10.99 4.10
N VAL A 42 3.63 10.16 3.06
CA VAL A 42 4.84 9.98 2.26
C VAL A 42 4.56 10.18 0.78
N THR A 43 5.56 10.68 0.08
CA THR A 43 5.53 10.73 -1.39
C THR A 43 5.98 9.39 -1.97
N VAL A 44 5.37 9.02 -3.09
CA VAL A 44 5.82 7.86 -3.88
C VAL A 44 7.03 8.29 -4.71
N PRO A 45 8.21 7.67 -4.51
CA PRO A 45 9.36 7.93 -5.34
C PRO A 45 9.07 7.58 -6.81
N ASP A 46 9.24 8.55 -7.71
CA ASP A 46 8.96 8.37 -9.13
C ASP A 46 9.99 9.17 -9.98
N GLU A 47 11.01 8.49 -10.47
CA GLU A 47 12.07 9.07 -11.30
C GLU A 47 11.56 9.75 -12.58
N ARG A 48 10.34 9.39 -13.01
CA ARG A 48 9.71 10.03 -14.18
C ARG A 48 9.39 11.49 -13.92
N LEU A 49 9.04 11.83 -12.68
CA LEU A 49 8.78 13.21 -12.28
C LEU A 49 10.06 14.05 -12.32
N ASP A 50 11.20 13.50 -11.90
CA ASP A 50 12.48 14.18 -11.90
C ASP A 50 12.90 14.54 -13.34
N LYS A 51 12.75 13.58 -14.26
CA LYS A 51 13.02 13.80 -15.69
C LYS A 51 12.09 14.80 -16.35
N LEU A 52 10.79 14.77 -15.98
CA LEU A 52 9.84 15.76 -16.46
C LEU A 52 10.11 17.14 -15.86
N ASN A 53 10.57 17.20 -14.61
CA ASN A 53 11.01 18.43 -13.96
C ASN A 53 12.19 19.08 -14.71
N GLU A 54 13.20 18.28 -15.07
CA GLU A 54 14.34 18.74 -15.91
C GLU A 54 13.87 19.25 -17.29
N MET A 55 12.88 18.56 -17.89
CA MET A 55 12.41 18.88 -19.25
C MET A 55 11.55 20.15 -19.32
N TYR A 56 10.66 20.35 -18.33
CA TYR A 56 9.66 21.42 -18.37
C TYR A 56 9.99 22.60 -17.45
N GLU A 57 10.94 22.45 -16.52
CA GLU A 57 11.29 23.46 -15.49
C GLU A 57 10.02 24.10 -14.87
N PRO A 58 9.08 23.28 -14.34
CA PRO A 58 7.76 23.77 -13.93
C PRO A 58 7.84 24.64 -12.69
N ALA A 59 6.86 25.53 -12.54
CA ALA A 59 6.73 26.33 -11.32
C ALA A 59 6.41 25.44 -10.08
N ARG A 60 5.82 24.25 -10.29
CA ARG A 60 5.48 23.28 -9.23
C ARG A 60 5.67 21.86 -9.68
N LEU A 61 6.28 21.04 -8.83
CA LEU A 61 6.38 19.60 -8.97
C LEU A 61 5.56 18.93 -7.87
N ILE A 62 4.59 18.09 -8.23
CA ILE A 62 3.66 17.46 -7.28
C ILE A 62 3.67 15.94 -7.48
N PRO A 63 4.40 15.19 -6.64
CA PRO A 63 4.35 13.73 -6.64
C PRO A 63 3.03 13.20 -6.06
N THR A 64 2.77 11.91 -6.21
CA THR A 64 1.70 11.25 -5.46
C THR A 64 2.11 11.04 -4.01
N ALA A 65 1.11 11.02 -3.12
CA ALA A 65 1.32 10.73 -1.72
C ALA A 65 0.22 9.81 -1.17
N PHE A 66 0.53 9.06 -0.14
CA PHE A 66 -0.44 8.28 0.62
C PHE A 66 -0.07 8.23 2.12
N GLU A 67 -0.95 7.66 2.93
CA GLU A 67 -0.87 7.71 4.38
C GLU A 67 -0.45 6.35 4.95
N PHE A 68 0.54 6.36 5.83
CA PHE A 68 0.81 5.27 6.77
C PHE A 68 0.20 5.62 8.12
N THR A 69 -0.40 4.62 8.76
CA THR A 69 -0.94 4.76 10.12
C THR A 69 -0.21 3.80 11.05
N ASP A 70 0.41 4.34 12.11
CA ASP A 70 0.96 3.50 13.17
C ASP A 70 -0.19 2.93 14.00
N ILE A 71 -0.37 1.61 13.92
CA ILE A 71 -1.37 0.92 14.71
C ILE A 71 -0.67 0.36 15.94
N ALA A 72 -1.14 0.76 17.12
CA ALA A 72 -0.59 0.33 18.41
C ALA A 72 -0.39 -1.19 18.44
N GLY A 73 0.75 -1.64 18.99
CA GLY A 73 1.14 -3.06 18.94
C GLY A 73 0.06 -3.99 19.49
N LEU A 74 -0.11 -5.13 18.81
CA LEU A 74 -1.02 -6.19 19.23
C LEU A 74 -0.55 -6.78 20.56
N VAL A 75 -1.47 -6.87 21.51
CA VAL A 75 -1.30 -7.69 22.70
C VAL A 75 -2.11 -8.97 22.49
N LYS A 76 -1.51 -10.13 22.77
CA LYS A 76 -2.17 -11.44 22.67
C LYS A 76 -3.49 -11.44 23.44
N GLY A 77 -4.58 -11.91 22.81
CA GLY A 77 -5.94 -11.84 23.37
C GLY A 77 -6.71 -10.56 23.02
N ALA A 78 -6.25 -9.81 22.01
CA ALA A 78 -6.90 -8.57 21.57
C ALA A 78 -8.33 -8.79 21.08
N SER A 79 -8.65 -9.94 20.50
CA SER A 79 -9.98 -10.31 20.03
C SER A 79 -10.96 -10.67 21.15
N GLN A 80 -10.46 -11.02 22.36
CA GLN A 80 -11.27 -11.43 23.51
C GLN A 80 -11.37 -10.36 24.59
N GLY A 81 -10.63 -9.23 24.46
CA GLY A 81 -10.48 -8.22 25.51
C GLY A 81 -11.33 -6.96 25.32
N GLU A 82 -11.76 -6.39 26.43
CA GLU A 82 -12.28 -5.02 26.47
C GLU A 82 -11.11 -4.01 26.37
N GLY A 83 -11.23 -2.98 25.54
CA GLY A 83 -10.34 -1.82 25.55
C GLY A 83 -9.32 -1.77 24.40
N LEU A 84 -8.01 -1.99 24.67
CA LEU A 84 -6.92 -1.75 23.70
C LEU A 84 -6.97 -2.67 22.48
N GLY A 85 -7.38 -3.93 22.64
CA GLY A 85 -7.53 -4.89 21.54
C GLY A 85 -8.59 -4.47 20.51
N ASN A 86 -9.74 -4.02 20.98
CA ASN A 86 -10.80 -3.53 20.11
C ASN A 86 -10.39 -2.26 19.33
N LYS A 87 -9.59 -1.37 19.95
CA LYS A 87 -9.03 -0.20 19.26
C LYS A 87 -8.06 -0.62 18.15
N PHE A 88 -7.18 -1.58 18.41
CA PHE A 88 -6.27 -2.13 17.40
C PHE A 88 -7.04 -2.66 16.18
N LEU A 89 -8.05 -3.52 16.39
CA LEU A 89 -8.87 -4.08 15.32
C LEU A 89 -9.66 -2.99 14.57
N SER A 90 -10.15 -1.96 15.28
CA SER A 90 -10.86 -0.83 14.67
C SER A 90 -9.94 -0.03 13.76
N HIS A 91 -8.71 0.28 14.19
CA HIS A 91 -7.74 1.00 13.36
C HIS A 91 -7.37 0.21 12.10
N ILE A 92 -7.19 -1.12 12.20
CA ILE A 92 -6.95 -1.94 10.99
C ILE A 92 -8.16 -1.88 10.04
N ARG A 93 -9.41 -1.86 10.54
CA ARG A 93 -10.58 -1.74 9.67
C ARG A 93 -10.58 -0.49 8.81
N GLU A 94 -10.01 0.60 9.31
CA GLU A 94 -9.94 1.90 8.62
C GLU A 94 -8.85 1.97 7.55
N THR A 95 -7.95 0.98 7.49
CA THR A 95 -6.87 0.93 6.49
C THR A 95 -7.28 0.15 5.23
N ASP A 96 -6.61 0.45 4.12
CA ASP A 96 -6.84 -0.23 2.83
C ASP A 96 -5.96 -1.50 2.70
N SER A 97 -4.78 -1.51 3.33
CA SER A 97 -3.84 -2.64 3.38
C SER A 97 -3.05 -2.67 4.69
N ILE A 98 -2.30 -3.74 4.90
CA ILE A 98 -1.49 -3.99 6.09
C ILE A 98 -0.02 -4.12 5.69
N ALA A 99 0.87 -3.39 6.37
CA ALA A 99 2.31 -3.59 6.36
C ALA A 99 2.71 -4.23 7.70
N GLN A 100 2.97 -5.53 7.71
CA GLN A 100 3.29 -6.26 8.93
C GLN A 100 4.80 -6.30 9.16
N VAL A 101 5.26 -5.64 10.22
CA VAL A 101 6.68 -5.66 10.64
C VAL A 101 6.96 -6.94 11.43
N VAL A 102 7.94 -7.70 10.95
CA VAL A 102 8.36 -8.98 11.53
C VAL A 102 9.83 -8.90 11.94
N ARG A 103 10.14 -9.23 13.17
CA ARG A 103 11.51 -9.20 13.68
C ARG A 103 12.27 -10.44 13.21
N CYS A 104 13.37 -10.23 12.47
CA CYS A 104 14.24 -11.27 11.95
C CYS A 104 15.68 -11.18 12.51
N PHE A 105 15.96 -10.24 13.42
CA PHE A 105 17.28 -9.99 14.01
C PHE A 105 17.31 -10.37 15.50
N GLU A 106 18.48 -10.74 15.98
CA GLU A 106 18.75 -10.92 17.40
C GLU A 106 19.44 -9.68 17.99
N ASP A 107 18.94 -9.19 19.12
CA ASP A 107 19.56 -8.10 19.88
C ASP A 107 19.34 -8.39 21.39
N PRO A 108 20.40 -8.60 22.18
CA PRO A 108 20.27 -8.88 23.60
C PRO A 108 19.72 -7.72 24.42
N ASN A 109 19.77 -6.49 23.88
CA ASN A 109 19.25 -5.30 24.55
C ASN A 109 17.74 -5.07 24.26
N VAL A 110 17.18 -5.78 23.29
CA VAL A 110 15.77 -5.65 22.89
C VAL A 110 15.04 -6.95 23.23
N VAL A 111 14.26 -6.92 24.31
CA VAL A 111 13.51 -8.10 24.77
C VAL A 111 12.42 -8.45 23.75
N HIS A 112 12.35 -9.73 23.35
CA HIS A 112 11.22 -10.27 22.61
C HIS A 112 10.08 -10.67 23.55
N VAL A 113 8.82 -10.42 23.15
CA VAL A 113 7.64 -10.69 24.00
C VAL A 113 7.54 -12.17 24.40
N ASP A 114 7.88 -13.08 23.49
CA ASP A 114 7.87 -14.53 23.73
C ASP A 114 9.27 -15.11 24.04
N GLY A 115 10.28 -14.27 24.31
CA GLY A 115 11.60 -14.66 24.77
C GLY A 115 12.54 -15.23 23.68
N SER A 116 12.07 -15.47 22.46
CA SER A 116 12.89 -15.96 21.33
C SER A 116 12.40 -15.38 20.02
N ILE A 117 13.31 -15.28 19.04
CA ILE A 117 12.97 -14.85 17.68
C ILE A 117 12.37 -16.03 16.92
N ASP A 118 11.13 -15.89 16.49
CA ASP A 118 10.43 -16.85 15.63
C ASP A 118 9.43 -16.11 14.73
N PRO A 119 9.84 -15.73 13.52
CA PRO A 119 9.00 -14.98 12.58
C PRO A 119 7.68 -15.67 12.23
N VAL A 120 7.68 -17.02 12.17
CA VAL A 120 6.48 -17.80 11.85
C VAL A 120 5.44 -17.65 12.95
N ARG A 121 5.84 -17.91 14.21
CA ARG A 121 4.99 -17.75 15.38
C ARG A 121 4.44 -16.31 15.48
N ASP A 122 5.29 -15.32 15.21
CA ASP A 122 4.94 -13.91 15.36
C ASP A 122 3.89 -13.50 14.31
N ILE A 123 4.02 -13.99 13.06
CA ILE A 123 3.02 -13.80 12.00
C ILE A 123 1.73 -14.53 12.36
N ASP A 124 1.80 -15.79 12.78
CA ASP A 124 0.64 -16.59 13.15
C ASP A 124 -0.14 -15.96 14.31
N THR A 125 0.57 -15.36 15.27
CA THR A 125 -0.06 -14.66 16.41
C THR A 125 -0.94 -13.51 15.94
N ILE A 126 -0.46 -12.69 15.01
CA ILE A 126 -1.25 -11.58 14.46
C ILE A 126 -2.39 -12.11 13.60
N ASN A 127 -2.11 -13.04 12.70
CA ASN A 127 -3.13 -13.62 11.83
C ASN A 127 -4.26 -14.27 12.64
N LEU A 128 -3.95 -14.97 13.72
CA LEU A 128 -4.95 -15.59 14.60
C LEU A 128 -5.92 -14.56 15.20
N GLU A 129 -5.40 -13.44 15.71
CA GLU A 129 -6.26 -12.39 16.29
C GLU A 129 -7.18 -11.75 15.22
N LEU A 130 -6.67 -11.55 14.01
CA LEU A 130 -7.47 -11.04 12.90
C LEU A 130 -8.53 -12.04 12.44
N ILE A 131 -8.16 -13.33 12.37
CA ILE A 131 -9.08 -14.44 12.04
C ILE A 131 -10.22 -14.52 13.04
N LEU A 132 -9.92 -14.50 14.34
CA LEU A 132 -10.96 -14.57 15.39
C LEU A 132 -11.94 -13.39 15.30
N ALA A 133 -11.43 -12.17 15.03
CA ALA A 133 -12.27 -11.00 14.83
C ALA A 133 -13.16 -11.10 13.58
N ASP A 134 -12.65 -11.69 12.51
CA ASP A 134 -13.41 -11.91 11.28
C ASP A 134 -14.47 -13.00 11.45
N ILE A 135 -14.16 -14.10 12.16
CA ILE A 135 -15.16 -15.14 12.49
C ILE A 135 -16.34 -14.52 13.26
N GLU A 136 -16.06 -13.68 14.26
CA GLU A 136 -17.14 -12.98 15.01
C GLU A 136 -17.99 -12.09 14.09
N THR A 137 -17.35 -11.40 13.16
CA THR A 137 -18.04 -10.54 12.18
C THR A 137 -18.92 -11.38 11.24
N ILE A 138 -18.38 -12.48 10.74
CA ILE A 138 -19.07 -13.40 9.83
C ILE A 138 -20.26 -14.07 10.54
N ASP A 139 -20.11 -14.52 11.78
CA ASP A 139 -21.19 -15.16 12.54
C ASP A 139 -22.38 -14.22 12.72
N LYS A 140 -22.13 -12.97 13.13
CA LYS A 140 -23.18 -11.95 13.25
C LYS A 140 -23.90 -11.71 11.91
N ARG A 141 -23.15 -11.70 10.82
CA ARG A 141 -23.67 -11.46 9.48
C ARG A 141 -24.46 -12.66 8.95
N LEU A 142 -23.97 -13.89 9.17
CA LEU A 142 -24.68 -15.14 8.86
C LEU A 142 -26.03 -15.22 9.56
N ASP A 143 -26.08 -14.90 10.87
CA ASP A 143 -27.32 -14.90 11.62
C ASP A 143 -28.35 -13.92 11.02
N ARG A 144 -27.89 -12.75 10.59
CA ARG A 144 -28.75 -11.75 9.93
C ARG A 144 -29.22 -12.23 8.56
N ALA A 145 -28.29 -12.74 7.73
CA ALA A 145 -28.59 -13.22 6.38
C ALA A 145 -29.56 -14.42 6.42
N LYS A 146 -29.40 -15.39 7.35
CA LYS A 146 -30.28 -16.53 7.54
C LYS A 146 -31.71 -16.12 7.99
N LYS A 147 -31.82 -15.06 8.77
CA LYS A 147 -33.15 -14.48 9.10
C LYS A 147 -33.81 -13.86 7.87
N ASN A 148 -33.05 -13.12 7.08
CA ASN A 148 -33.58 -12.45 5.90
C ASN A 148 -33.88 -13.43 4.73
N LEU A 149 -33.20 -14.56 4.66
CA LEU A 149 -33.46 -15.61 3.67
C LEU A 149 -34.91 -16.11 3.67
N LYS A 150 -35.55 -16.06 4.83
CA LYS A 150 -36.96 -16.44 4.95
C LYS A 150 -37.91 -15.52 4.16
N ALA A 151 -37.51 -14.28 3.95
CA ALA A 151 -38.26 -13.28 3.22
C ALA A 151 -37.78 -13.12 1.76
N ASP A 152 -36.50 -13.32 1.50
CA ASP A 152 -35.91 -13.06 0.19
C ASP A 152 -34.77 -14.04 -0.10
N LYS A 153 -34.93 -14.85 -1.16
CA LYS A 153 -33.92 -15.86 -1.58
C LYS A 153 -32.60 -15.32 -2.04
N LYS A 154 -32.50 -14.00 -2.33
CA LYS A 154 -31.21 -13.37 -2.74
C LYS A 154 -30.12 -13.49 -1.70
N TYR A 155 -30.50 -13.65 -0.40
CA TYR A 155 -29.52 -13.82 0.68
C TYR A 155 -28.81 -15.18 0.67
N GLN A 156 -29.22 -16.14 -0.16
CA GLN A 156 -28.56 -17.44 -0.23
C GLN A 156 -27.10 -17.32 -0.73
N ALA A 157 -26.86 -16.53 -1.77
CA ALA A 157 -25.51 -16.32 -2.30
C ALA A 157 -24.58 -15.70 -1.25
N GLU A 158 -25.06 -14.73 -0.47
CA GLU A 158 -24.30 -14.14 0.63
C GLU A 158 -23.97 -15.19 1.72
N ILE A 159 -24.92 -16.04 2.07
CA ILE A 159 -24.71 -17.11 3.06
C ILE A 159 -23.63 -18.08 2.58
N ASP A 160 -23.71 -18.52 1.31
CA ASP A 160 -22.77 -19.49 0.74
C ASP A 160 -21.33 -18.95 0.79
N VAL A 161 -21.12 -17.68 0.44
CA VAL A 161 -19.80 -17.01 0.52
C VAL A 161 -19.32 -16.89 1.97
N LEU A 162 -20.21 -16.46 2.90
CA LEU A 162 -19.84 -16.32 4.31
C LEU A 162 -19.49 -17.67 4.95
N GLU A 163 -20.20 -18.77 4.61
CA GLU A 163 -19.89 -20.11 5.09
C GLU A 163 -18.56 -20.64 4.50
N LYS A 164 -18.28 -20.37 3.22
CA LYS A 164 -17.01 -20.66 2.57
C LYS A 164 -15.85 -19.97 3.30
N LEU A 165 -15.97 -18.68 3.58
CA LEU A 165 -14.97 -17.91 4.30
C LEU A 165 -14.80 -18.39 5.75
N LYS A 166 -15.90 -18.65 6.46
CA LYS A 166 -15.86 -19.15 7.82
C LYS A 166 -15.09 -20.47 7.92
N THR A 167 -15.35 -21.40 7.00
CA THR A 167 -14.66 -22.69 6.96
C THR A 167 -13.14 -22.51 6.78
N ALA A 168 -12.71 -21.60 5.92
CA ALA A 168 -11.30 -21.31 5.71
C ALA A 168 -10.65 -20.68 6.96
N LEU A 169 -11.33 -19.72 7.57
CA LEU A 169 -10.84 -19.04 8.79
C LEU A 169 -10.75 -20.03 9.98
N GLU A 170 -11.72 -20.91 10.17
CA GLU A 170 -11.71 -21.95 11.21
C GLU A 170 -10.58 -22.98 10.98
N ALA A 171 -10.14 -23.16 9.72
CA ALA A 171 -8.96 -23.94 9.37
C ALA A 171 -7.62 -23.16 9.53
N GLY A 172 -7.67 -21.93 10.04
CA GLY A 172 -6.49 -21.07 10.21
C GLY A 172 -5.99 -20.37 8.95
N GLN A 173 -6.79 -20.38 7.86
CA GLN A 173 -6.46 -19.66 6.63
C GLN A 173 -7.06 -18.24 6.67
N THR A 174 -6.30 -17.25 6.24
CA THR A 174 -6.78 -15.87 6.08
C THR A 174 -7.74 -15.76 4.90
N ALA A 175 -8.71 -14.83 4.96
CA ALA A 175 -9.71 -14.67 3.90
C ALA A 175 -9.09 -14.31 2.53
N ARG A 176 -7.93 -13.65 2.50
CA ARG A 176 -7.19 -13.33 1.26
C ARG A 176 -6.66 -14.56 0.52
N MET A 177 -6.57 -15.71 1.18
CA MET A 177 -6.18 -16.99 0.56
C MET A 177 -7.36 -17.74 -0.07
N VAL A 178 -8.58 -17.27 0.11
CA VAL A 178 -9.78 -17.89 -0.44
C VAL A 178 -10.05 -17.30 -1.82
N ASP A 179 -10.13 -18.17 -2.83
CA ASP A 179 -10.47 -17.74 -4.18
C ASP A 179 -11.95 -17.35 -4.24
N LEU A 180 -12.21 -16.07 -4.46
CA LEU A 180 -13.53 -15.47 -4.55
C LEU A 180 -13.73 -14.84 -5.93
N THR A 181 -14.92 -15.03 -6.51
CA THR A 181 -15.30 -14.31 -7.74
C THR A 181 -15.54 -12.82 -7.46
N GLU A 182 -15.63 -12.00 -8.52
CA GLU A 182 -15.95 -10.57 -8.37
C GLU A 182 -17.32 -10.38 -7.70
N GLU A 183 -18.31 -11.22 -8.07
CA GLU A 183 -19.64 -11.18 -7.46
C GLU A 183 -19.60 -11.57 -5.97
N GLU A 184 -18.83 -12.60 -5.61
CA GLU A 184 -18.63 -13.02 -4.22
C GLU A 184 -17.96 -11.90 -3.40
N ASN A 185 -16.94 -11.25 -3.93
CA ASN A 185 -16.27 -10.12 -3.29
C ASN A 185 -17.23 -8.94 -3.06
N GLU A 186 -18.07 -8.60 -4.02
CA GLU A 186 -19.02 -7.50 -3.88
C GLU A 186 -20.08 -7.78 -2.80
N LEU A 187 -20.51 -9.04 -2.64
CA LEU A 187 -21.47 -9.46 -1.61
C LEU A 187 -20.93 -9.25 -0.17
N ILE A 188 -19.62 -9.32 0.03
CA ILE A 188 -19.00 -9.23 1.36
C ILE A 188 -18.23 -7.93 1.62
N LYS A 189 -18.16 -7.05 0.65
CA LYS A 189 -17.36 -5.82 0.68
C LYS A 189 -17.64 -4.95 1.91
N ASP A 190 -18.89 -4.84 2.30
CA ASP A 190 -19.35 -4.09 3.47
C ASP A 190 -19.22 -4.87 4.80
N ALA A 191 -18.64 -6.07 4.79
CA ALA A 191 -18.27 -6.78 6.01
C ALA A 191 -16.97 -6.25 6.62
N PHE A 192 -16.16 -5.52 5.85
CA PHE A 192 -14.88 -4.96 6.28
C PHE A 192 -13.99 -5.98 7.00
N LEU A 193 -13.86 -7.18 6.40
CA LEU A 193 -13.03 -8.25 6.95
C LEU A 193 -11.56 -7.79 7.01
N LEU A 194 -10.89 -8.16 8.09
CA LEU A 194 -9.50 -7.77 8.34
C LEU A 194 -8.53 -8.65 7.55
N THR A 195 -8.80 -9.95 7.52
CA THR A 195 -7.90 -10.93 6.87
C THR A 195 -8.02 -10.97 5.35
N ILE A 196 -8.98 -10.26 4.76
CA ILE A 196 -9.10 -10.10 3.30
C ILE A 196 -8.19 -8.99 2.76
N LYS A 197 -7.73 -8.09 3.65
CA LYS A 197 -6.89 -6.97 3.25
C LYS A 197 -5.56 -7.45 2.66
N PRO A 198 -5.11 -6.83 1.55
CA PRO A 198 -3.77 -7.05 1.02
C PRO A 198 -2.72 -6.80 2.11
N THR A 199 -1.73 -7.67 2.20
CA THR A 199 -0.71 -7.60 3.25
C THR A 199 0.68 -7.72 2.62
N SER A 200 1.62 -6.89 3.06
CA SER A 200 3.05 -7.05 2.83
C SER A 200 3.77 -7.31 4.15
N TYR A 201 4.89 -8.03 4.09
CA TYR A 201 5.72 -8.32 5.24
C TYR A 201 7.01 -7.51 5.17
N ILE A 202 7.30 -6.77 6.23
CA ILE A 202 8.54 -6.04 6.41
C ILE A 202 9.42 -6.85 7.34
N ALA A 203 10.39 -7.57 6.76
CA ALA A 203 11.33 -8.39 7.50
C ALA A 203 12.46 -7.49 8.06
N ASN A 204 12.32 -7.10 9.33
CA ASN A 204 13.30 -6.25 9.98
C ASN A 204 14.52 -7.05 10.41
N VAL A 205 15.67 -6.76 9.77
CA VAL A 205 16.97 -7.41 9.99
C VAL A 205 17.94 -6.47 10.71
N SER A 206 19.07 -6.98 11.18
CA SER A 206 20.18 -6.15 11.68
C SER A 206 20.95 -5.53 10.51
N GLU A 207 21.78 -4.53 10.82
CA GLU A 207 22.70 -3.92 9.85
C GLU A 207 23.65 -4.99 9.24
N GLU A 208 24.17 -5.90 10.05
CA GLU A 208 25.08 -6.98 9.61
C GLU A 208 24.41 -7.98 8.66
N GLN A 209 23.10 -8.22 8.82
CA GLN A 209 22.32 -9.12 7.97
C GLN A 209 21.90 -8.44 6.63
N LEU A 210 21.91 -7.10 6.55
CA LEU A 210 21.32 -6.36 5.45
C LEU A 210 21.92 -6.69 4.09
N ALA A 211 23.24 -6.90 4.02
CA ALA A 211 23.96 -7.20 2.79
C ALA A 211 23.53 -8.54 2.12
N ASP A 212 23.06 -9.51 2.90
CA ASP A 212 22.59 -10.81 2.41
C ASP A 212 21.23 -11.19 3.01
N ALA A 213 20.40 -10.18 3.26
CA ALA A 213 19.12 -10.35 3.96
C ALA A 213 18.17 -11.33 3.26
N ASP A 214 18.24 -11.41 1.93
CA ASP A 214 17.40 -12.31 1.14
C ASP A 214 17.66 -13.80 1.41
N ASN A 215 18.86 -14.16 1.86
CA ASN A 215 19.26 -15.51 2.22
C ASN A 215 19.24 -15.76 3.74
N ASP A 216 18.91 -14.77 4.55
CA ASP A 216 18.79 -14.94 6.00
C ASP A 216 17.72 -16.00 6.34
N PRO A 217 18.02 -16.96 7.23
CA PRO A 217 17.09 -18.06 7.54
C PRO A 217 15.74 -17.61 8.09
N ASN A 218 15.67 -16.50 8.83
CA ASN A 218 14.43 -15.97 9.36
C ASN A 218 13.64 -15.24 8.28
N VAL A 219 14.31 -14.48 7.41
CA VAL A 219 13.69 -13.84 6.23
C VAL A 219 13.13 -14.90 5.27
N MET A 220 13.85 -16.00 5.05
CA MET A 220 13.37 -17.11 4.22
C MET A 220 12.08 -17.74 4.77
N LYS A 221 11.95 -17.91 6.08
CA LYS A 221 10.70 -18.38 6.71
C LYS A 221 9.53 -17.42 6.43
N VAL A 222 9.76 -16.11 6.51
CA VAL A 222 8.75 -15.09 6.17
C VAL A 222 8.35 -15.21 4.71
N LYS A 223 9.33 -15.38 3.79
CA LYS A 223 9.08 -15.56 2.36
C LYS A 223 8.25 -16.81 2.04
N GLU A 224 8.45 -17.91 2.80
CA GLU A 224 7.63 -19.12 2.64
C GLU A 224 6.16 -18.90 2.99
N ILE A 225 5.87 -18.13 4.05
CA ILE A 225 4.49 -17.75 4.40
C ILE A 225 3.92 -16.82 3.34
N ALA A 226 4.63 -15.74 3.02
CA ALA A 226 4.21 -14.75 2.06
C ALA A 226 3.89 -15.36 0.68
N LYS A 227 4.70 -16.33 0.23
CA LYS A 227 4.45 -17.05 -1.02
C LYS A 227 3.11 -17.77 -1.05
N LYS A 228 2.68 -18.35 0.07
CA LYS A 228 1.37 -19.03 0.17
C LYS A 228 0.21 -18.04 0.10
N GLU A 229 0.43 -16.82 0.58
CA GLU A 229 -0.57 -15.74 0.62
C GLU A 229 -0.53 -14.84 -0.61
N GLY A 230 0.43 -15.03 -1.52
CA GLY A 230 0.67 -14.11 -2.65
C GLY A 230 1.13 -12.72 -2.21
N ALA A 231 1.75 -12.63 -1.03
CA ALA A 231 2.24 -11.40 -0.42
C ALA A 231 3.72 -11.16 -0.75
N GLU A 232 4.15 -9.91 -0.70
CA GLU A 232 5.54 -9.51 -0.85
C GLU A 232 6.25 -9.44 0.50
N VAL A 233 7.57 -9.71 0.48
CA VAL A 233 8.46 -9.55 1.65
C VAL A 233 9.55 -8.56 1.31
N ILE A 234 9.70 -7.55 2.16
CA ILE A 234 10.70 -6.51 2.01
C ILE A 234 11.66 -6.59 3.19
N PRO A 235 12.87 -7.16 3.00
CA PRO A 235 13.89 -7.12 4.02
C PRO A 235 14.48 -5.70 4.10
N LEU A 236 14.59 -5.17 5.32
CA LEU A 236 15.24 -3.89 5.59
C LEU A 236 15.71 -3.81 7.05
N CYS A 237 16.63 -2.91 7.33
CA CYS A 237 17.03 -2.57 8.69
C CYS A 237 16.36 -1.24 9.09
N VAL A 238 15.32 -1.29 9.93
CA VAL A 238 14.55 -0.06 10.28
C VAL A 238 15.42 1.01 10.95
N LYS A 239 16.52 0.63 11.60
CA LYS A 239 17.47 1.56 12.21
C LYS A 239 18.23 2.34 11.14
N ILE A 240 18.72 1.67 10.10
CA ILE A 240 19.35 2.31 8.95
C ILE A 240 18.36 3.23 8.23
N GLU A 241 17.11 2.80 8.04
CA GLU A 241 16.09 3.64 7.41
C GLU A 241 15.79 4.93 8.21
N GLU A 242 15.79 4.85 9.54
CA GLU A 242 15.62 6.03 10.40
C GLU A 242 16.82 6.99 10.28
N GLU A 243 18.05 6.46 10.17
CA GLU A 243 19.26 7.26 9.93
C GLU A 243 19.23 7.91 8.54
N LEU A 244 18.91 7.15 7.48
CA LEU A 244 18.77 7.64 6.11
C LEU A 244 17.70 8.74 5.96
N ALA A 245 16.61 8.65 6.73
CA ALA A 245 15.54 9.64 6.72
C ALA A 245 15.91 10.95 7.45
N SER A 246 17.05 10.99 8.14
CA SER A 246 17.51 12.16 8.92
C SER A 246 18.65 12.94 8.28
N ILE A 247 19.22 12.46 7.17
CA ILE A 247 20.35 13.07 6.46
C ILE A 247 19.91 13.63 5.11
N ASP A 248 20.73 14.50 4.51
CA ASP A 248 20.41 15.08 3.21
C ASP A 248 20.60 14.08 2.04
N ASP A 249 20.06 14.40 0.87
CA ASP A 249 20.05 13.48 -0.29
C ASP A 249 21.46 13.09 -0.76
N SER A 250 22.47 13.98 -0.63
CA SER A 250 23.84 13.67 -1.03
C SER A 250 24.51 12.69 -0.06
N GLU A 251 24.32 12.89 1.24
CA GLU A 251 24.79 11.98 2.29
C GLU A 251 24.05 10.63 2.23
N LYS A 252 22.74 10.68 1.90
CA LYS A 252 21.92 9.47 1.69
C LYS A 252 22.48 8.61 0.55
N ALA A 253 22.86 9.24 -0.58
CA ALA A 253 23.43 8.52 -1.72
C ALA A 253 24.76 7.85 -1.35
N ASP A 254 25.67 8.58 -0.68
CA ASP A 254 26.95 8.07 -0.22
C ASP A 254 26.78 6.90 0.77
N MET A 255 25.84 7.00 1.70
CA MET A 255 25.55 5.96 2.68
C MET A 255 24.99 4.69 2.00
N LEU A 256 24.06 4.83 1.05
CA LEU A 256 23.53 3.70 0.28
C LEU A 256 24.64 2.99 -0.50
N GLU A 257 25.57 3.74 -1.14
CA GLU A 257 26.72 3.16 -1.84
C GLU A 257 27.64 2.39 -0.89
N MET A 258 27.93 2.95 0.30
CA MET A 258 28.71 2.26 1.34
C MET A 258 28.09 0.95 1.81
N LEU A 259 26.74 0.90 1.90
CA LEU A 259 25.98 -0.29 2.28
C LEU A 259 25.79 -1.28 1.11
N GLY A 260 26.21 -0.91 -0.11
CA GLY A 260 25.99 -1.71 -1.31
C GLY A 260 24.53 -1.79 -1.76
N LEU A 261 23.72 -0.81 -1.38
CA LEU A 261 22.29 -0.72 -1.69
C LEU A 261 22.06 0.23 -2.87
N SER A 262 21.19 -0.15 -3.79
CA SER A 262 20.78 0.70 -4.93
C SER A 262 19.71 1.74 -4.54
N GLU A 263 18.98 1.48 -3.47
CA GLU A 263 17.86 2.31 -2.98
C GLU A 263 17.57 1.99 -1.51
N SER A 264 16.84 2.88 -0.82
CA SER A 264 16.45 2.64 0.57
C SER A 264 15.37 1.55 0.65
N GLY A 265 15.36 0.83 1.77
CA GLY A 265 14.29 -0.13 2.07
C GLY A 265 12.93 0.54 2.22
N LEU A 266 12.92 1.78 2.74
CA LEU A 266 11.71 2.59 2.86
C LEU A 266 11.11 2.90 1.48
N ASP A 267 11.90 3.28 0.48
CA ASP A 267 11.43 3.53 -0.88
C ASP A 267 10.83 2.27 -1.51
N LYS A 268 11.41 1.09 -1.22
CA LYS A 268 10.82 -0.22 -1.60
C LYS A 268 9.48 -0.45 -0.93
N VAL A 269 9.37 -0.19 0.38
CA VAL A 269 8.11 -0.33 1.12
C VAL A 269 7.03 0.57 0.53
N ILE A 270 7.37 1.81 0.20
CA ILE A 270 6.44 2.78 -0.37
C ILE A 270 5.94 2.30 -1.75
N ARG A 271 6.85 1.90 -2.65
CA ARG A 271 6.46 1.41 -3.99
C ARG A 271 5.67 0.11 -3.94
N SER A 272 6.15 -0.87 -3.16
CA SER A 272 5.44 -2.13 -2.96
C SER A 272 4.03 -1.92 -2.41
N SER A 273 3.87 -1.02 -1.46
CA SER A 273 2.59 -0.66 -0.90
C SER A 273 1.64 -0.03 -1.93
N TYR A 274 2.19 0.79 -2.83
CA TYR A 274 1.45 1.41 -3.92
C TYR A 274 0.93 0.35 -4.92
N ASP A 275 1.80 -0.58 -5.29
CA ASP A 275 1.47 -1.70 -6.17
C ASP A 275 0.48 -2.69 -5.53
N LEU A 276 0.65 -2.99 -4.25
CA LEU A 276 -0.22 -3.88 -3.47
C LEU A 276 -1.68 -3.38 -3.46
N LEU A 277 -1.87 -2.06 -3.44
CA LEU A 277 -3.18 -1.43 -3.52
C LEU A 277 -3.75 -1.38 -4.95
N GLY A 278 -3.04 -1.96 -5.92
CA GLY A 278 -3.41 -1.93 -7.34
C GLY A 278 -3.44 -0.51 -7.91
N LEU A 279 -2.55 0.36 -7.41
CA LEU A 279 -2.45 1.74 -7.86
C LEU A 279 -1.47 1.89 -9.01
N MET A 280 -1.62 2.97 -9.73
CA MET A 280 -0.69 3.45 -10.75
C MET A 280 -0.84 4.96 -10.89
N SER A 281 0.13 5.60 -11.56
CA SER A 281 0.12 7.05 -11.79
C SER A 281 0.04 7.37 -13.27
N PHE A 282 -0.89 8.26 -13.63
CA PHE A 282 -0.77 9.02 -14.86
C PHE A 282 -0.20 10.41 -14.56
N LEU A 283 0.38 11.06 -15.56
CA LEU A 283 1.13 12.30 -15.40
C LEU A 283 0.48 13.43 -16.20
N THR A 284 0.56 14.63 -15.67
CA THR A 284 0.32 15.87 -16.43
C THR A 284 1.60 16.69 -16.39
N ALA A 285 2.05 17.19 -17.54
CA ALA A 285 3.30 17.89 -17.66
C ALA A 285 3.15 19.20 -18.45
N GLY A 286 3.66 20.29 -17.89
CA GLY A 286 3.67 21.63 -18.48
C GLY A 286 4.41 22.62 -17.60
N GLU A 287 4.73 23.80 -18.13
CA GLU A 287 5.42 24.88 -17.41
C GLU A 287 4.77 25.31 -16.06
N PRO A 288 3.41 25.34 -15.93
CA PRO A 288 2.80 25.69 -14.64
C PRO A 288 2.99 24.61 -13.59
N GLU A 289 2.91 23.33 -13.99
CA GLU A 289 2.90 22.21 -13.08
C GLU A 289 3.26 20.91 -13.79
N VAL A 290 4.12 20.12 -13.16
CA VAL A 290 4.30 18.69 -13.42
C VAL A 290 3.73 17.93 -12.23
N ARG A 291 2.82 16.96 -12.50
CA ARG A 291 2.12 16.28 -11.43
C ARG A 291 1.81 14.82 -11.77
N ALA A 292 1.98 13.95 -10.78
CA ALA A 292 1.51 12.58 -10.80
C ALA A 292 0.11 12.47 -10.15
N TRP A 293 -0.75 11.68 -10.76
CA TRP A 293 -2.15 11.48 -10.34
C TRP A 293 -2.41 10.00 -10.07
N THR A 294 -2.79 9.68 -8.85
CA THR A 294 -3.07 8.29 -8.44
C THR A 294 -4.43 7.82 -8.98
N ILE A 295 -4.42 6.68 -9.65
CA ILE A 295 -5.62 5.93 -10.06
C ILE A 295 -5.45 4.44 -9.78
N LYS A 296 -6.54 3.69 -9.79
CA LYS A 296 -6.47 2.22 -9.76
C LYS A 296 -6.16 1.67 -11.15
N LYS A 297 -5.40 0.58 -11.22
CA LYS A 297 -5.20 -0.20 -12.45
C LYS A 297 -6.56 -0.55 -13.04
N GLY A 298 -6.76 -0.40 -14.34
CA GLY A 298 -8.05 -0.60 -15.02
C GLY A 298 -8.97 0.63 -15.08
N THR A 299 -8.56 1.78 -14.51
CA THR A 299 -9.35 3.04 -14.59
C THR A 299 -9.43 3.53 -16.03
N LYS A 300 -10.63 3.90 -16.49
CA LYS A 300 -10.85 4.51 -17.82
C LYS A 300 -10.53 6.00 -17.82
N ALA A 301 -10.24 6.56 -19.00
CA ALA A 301 -9.85 7.96 -19.18
C ALA A 301 -10.82 8.98 -18.58
N PRO A 302 -12.17 8.87 -18.67
CA PRO A 302 -13.06 9.82 -18.02
C PRO A 302 -12.94 9.85 -16.50
N GLN A 303 -12.84 8.66 -15.85
CA GLN A 303 -12.66 8.56 -14.39
C GLN A 303 -11.29 9.07 -13.96
N ALA A 304 -10.23 8.86 -14.78
CA ALA A 304 -8.92 9.45 -14.54
C ALA A 304 -8.99 10.99 -14.61
N ALA A 305 -9.69 11.55 -15.60
CA ALA A 305 -9.95 12.99 -15.71
C ALA A 305 -10.68 13.55 -14.47
N GLY A 306 -11.58 12.75 -13.88
CA GLY A 306 -12.30 13.07 -12.65
C GLY A 306 -11.38 13.23 -11.42
N LYS A 307 -10.19 12.62 -11.45
CA LYS A 307 -9.18 12.83 -10.40
C LYS A 307 -8.62 14.25 -10.40
N ILE A 308 -8.60 14.90 -11.55
CA ILE A 308 -8.19 16.30 -11.68
C ILE A 308 -9.34 17.21 -11.24
N HIS A 309 -10.52 17.03 -11.83
CA HIS A 309 -11.73 17.77 -11.48
C HIS A 309 -12.99 17.06 -12.00
N SER A 310 -14.07 17.10 -11.24
CA SER A 310 -15.36 16.49 -11.62
C SER A 310 -15.96 17.07 -12.93
N ASP A 311 -15.68 18.34 -13.23
CA ASP A 311 -16.14 18.95 -14.46
C ASP A 311 -15.42 18.37 -15.69
N ILE A 312 -14.15 18.01 -15.58
CA ILE A 312 -13.38 17.39 -16.66
C ILE A 312 -13.95 15.99 -16.96
N GLU A 313 -14.30 15.22 -15.91
CA GLU A 313 -14.96 13.93 -16.10
C GLU A 313 -16.31 14.07 -16.80
N ARG A 314 -17.15 14.99 -16.32
CA ARG A 314 -18.49 15.24 -16.85
C ARG A 314 -18.47 15.74 -18.29
N GLY A 315 -17.56 16.66 -18.59
CA GLY A 315 -17.37 17.24 -19.91
C GLY A 315 -16.40 16.50 -20.83
N PHE A 316 -15.94 15.30 -20.46
CA PHE A 316 -14.90 14.57 -21.18
C PHE A 316 -15.23 14.37 -22.66
N ILE A 317 -14.33 14.78 -23.53
CA ILE A 317 -14.39 14.57 -24.99
C ILE A 317 -13.39 13.48 -25.40
N ARG A 318 -12.10 13.71 -25.11
CA ARG A 318 -11.01 12.79 -25.43
C ARG A 318 -9.79 13.08 -24.56
N ALA A 319 -8.87 12.12 -24.51
CA ALA A 319 -7.55 12.26 -23.91
C ALA A 319 -6.49 12.30 -25.02
N GLU A 320 -5.62 13.28 -25.01
CA GLU A 320 -4.41 13.33 -25.84
C GLU A 320 -3.28 12.76 -24.99
N ILE A 321 -2.72 11.61 -25.40
CA ILE A 321 -1.82 10.79 -24.58
C ILE A 321 -0.52 10.49 -25.33
N VAL A 322 0.60 10.68 -24.65
CA VAL A 322 1.90 10.12 -25.04
C VAL A 322 2.42 9.27 -23.88
N SER A 323 3.05 8.14 -24.18
CA SER A 323 3.72 7.36 -23.11
C SER A 323 4.96 8.11 -22.61
N TYR A 324 5.30 7.93 -21.34
CA TYR A 324 6.53 8.51 -20.78
C TYR A 324 7.76 8.14 -21.63
N ASP A 325 7.91 6.86 -21.97
CA ASP A 325 9.06 6.36 -22.74
C ASP A 325 9.16 6.99 -24.13
N ASP A 326 8.02 7.18 -24.82
CA ASP A 326 8.00 7.85 -26.11
C ASP A 326 8.39 9.33 -25.98
N LEU A 327 7.91 10.04 -24.97
CA LEU A 327 8.28 11.43 -24.74
C LEU A 327 9.76 11.58 -24.43
N MET A 328 10.33 10.71 -23.58
CA MET A 328 11.77 10.74 -23.25
C MET A 328 12.64 10.44 -24.48
N ARG A 329 12.24 9.47 -25.28
CA ARG A 329 12.97 9.11 -26.52
C ARG A 329 12.96 10.26 -27.53
N GLU A 330 11.86 10.97 -27.68
CA GLU A 330 11.70 12.05 -28.66
C GLU A 330 12.19 13.42 -28.14
N GLY A 331 12.37 13.56 -26.84
CA GLY A 331 12.90 14.77 -26.19
C GLY A 331 11.93 15.97 -26.14
N SER A 332 10.77 15.90 -26.77
CA SER A 332 9.74 16.93 -26.64
C SER A 332 8.35 16.46 -27.12
N MET A 333 7.29 17.07 -26.59
CA MET A 333 5.92 16.81 -27.00
C MET A 333 5.68 17.11 -28.50
N ASN A 334 6.33 18.12 -29.05
CA ASN A 334 6.21 18.47 -30.48
C ASN A 334 6.84 17.37 -31.35
N ALA A 335 8.03 16.89 -31.02
CA ALA A 335 8.69 15.81 -31.74
C ALA A 335 7.87 14.50 -31.68
N ALA A 336 7.32 14.17 -30.51
CA ALA A 336 6.42 13.01 -30.36
C ALA A 336 5.17 13.15 -31.23
N LYS A 337 4.59 14.35 -31.31
CA LYS A 337 3.43 14.64 -32.15
C LYS A 337 3.75 14.51 -33.66
N GLU A 338 4.87 15.05 -34.12
CA GLU A 338 5.31 14.95 -35.53
C GLU A 338 5.52 13.49 -35.95
N LYS A 339 5.96 12.63 -35.03
CA LYS A 339 6.11 11.19 -35.27
C LYS A 339 4.82 10.38 -35.08
N GLY A 340 3.70 11.04 -34.78
CA GLY A 340 2.41 10.37 -34.61
C GLY A 340 2.27 9.56 -33.31
N LEU A 341 3.12 9.81 -32.30
CA LEU A 341 3.12 9.12 -31.02
C LEU A 341 2.12 9.73 -30.03
N LEU A 342 1.66 10.96 -30.28
CA LEU A 342 0.57 11.57 -29.53
C LEU A 342 -0.76 10.97 -30.00
N ARG A 343 -1.33 10.09 -29.20
CA ARG A 343 -2.57 9.36 -29.44
C ARG A 343 -3.78 10.17 -29.00
N SER A 344 -4.91 10.01 -29.69
CA SER A 344 -6.19 10.57 -29.28
C SER A 344 -7.13 9.46 -28.87
N GLU A 345 -7.38 9.34 -27.57
CA GLU A 345 -8.09 8.23 -26.95
C GLU A 345 -9.49 8.65 -26.48
N GLY A 346 -10.45 7.75 -26.64
CA GLY A 346 -11.84 7.96 -26.27
C GLY A 346 -12.18 7.50 -24.85
N LYS A 347 -13.50 7.45 -24.57
CA LYS A 347 -14.04 7.13 -23.23
C LYS A 347 -13.72 5.74 -22.72
N ASP A 348 -13.47 4.80 -23.61
CA ASP A 348 -13.20 3.39 -23.23
C ASP A 348 -11.71 3.07 -23.07
N TYR A 349 -10.85 4.06 -23.29
CA TYR A 349 -9.42 3.87 -23.07
C TYR A 349 -9.12 3.58 -21.60
N ILE A 350 -8.42 2.48 -21.36
CA ILE A 350 -7.92 2.09 -20.03
C ILE A 350 -6.54 2.71 -19.89
N MET A 351 -6.41 3.61 -18.91
CA MET A 351 -5.17 4.30 -18.60
C MET A 351 -4.02 3.33 -18.33
N GLN A 352 -2.83 3.69 -18.78
CA GLN A 352 -1.60 2.97 -18.51
C GLN A 352 -0.73 3.75 -17.53
N ASP A 353 0.10 3.03 -16.75
CA ASP A 353 1.05 3.67 -15.85
C ASP A 353 2.08 4.48 -16.66
N GLY A 354 2.31 5.74 -16.25
CA GLY A 354 3.19 6.66 -16.96
C GLY A 354 2.59 7.33 -18.22
N ASP A 355 1.29 7.17 -18.49
CA ASP A 355 0.63 7.98 -19.52
C ASP A 355 0.75 9.47 -19.18
N ILE A 356 1.28 10.28 -20.08
CA ILE A 356 1.30 11.74 -19.98
C ILE A 356 0.10 12.27 -20.77
N VAL A 357 -0.80 12.98 -20.08
CA VAL A 357 -2.17 13.21 -20.58
C VAL A 357 -2.55 14.68 -20.58
N LEU A 358 -3.21 15.08 -21.69
CA LEU A 358 -3.99 16.30 -21.75
C LEU A 358 -5.44 15.96 -22.06
N PHE A 359 -6.32 16.13 -21.08
CA PHE A 359 -7.76 15.93 -21.27
C PHE A 359 -8.41 17.09 -22.00
N ARG A 360 -9.19 16.80 -23.05
CA ARG A 360 -10.05 17.76 -23.76
C ARG A 360 -11.47 17.57 -23.28
N PHE A 361 -12.06 18.63 -22.81
CA PHE A 361 -13.40 18.64 -22.24
C PHE A 361 -14.18 19.91 -22.62
N ASN A 362 -15.49 19.84 -22.47
CA ASN A 362 -16.39 20.97 -22.66
C ASN A 362 -17.41 20.98 -21.50
N VAL A 363 -17.52 22.10 -20.80
CA VAL A 363 -18.42 22.30 -19.64
C VAL A 363 -19.44 23.34 -19.98
#